data_9a726263ca0803d8d1011f8955b3a53f
#
_entry.id   9a726263ca0803d8d1011f8955b3a53f
#
_cell.length_a   1.000
_cell.length_b   1.000
_cell.length_c   1.000
_cell.angle_alpha   90.00
_cell.angle_beta   90.00
_cell.angle_gamma   90.00
#
_symmetry.space_group_name_H-M   'P 1'
#
loop_
_entity.id
_entity.type
_entity.pdbx_description
1 polymer ?
#
loop_
_entity_poly.entity_id
_entity_poly.type
_entity_poly.pdbx_seq_one_letter_code
_entity_poly.pdbx_strand_id
1 'polypeptide(L)'
;MILLAFTHARYWPYLMFGLIGVANVFDDAGVYSALQQVIPSRLIGRALAMRRAVLLLSMGLGSIAAPLLIDAWGARSALITTGVLLVAIVALSVPSLTIIDHRISEPGPDLALLRQVPFFGPLPLALVEHLATELQSATYEPGDVIIQDGQPGERFYMIAAGRARVCKDGKELRQMGTGESFGEIALLRQVPRTATVIAMSSLQARTLTREEFLAAVTGNAASAEGADEVVSARLEAG
;
A
#
# COMPACT_ATOMS: atom_id res chain seq x y z
N MET A 1 -10.82 27.97 20.40
CA MET A 1 -10.76 28.23 21.86
C MET A 1 -10.17 29.60 22.19
N ILE A 2 -9.02 29.98 21.64
CA ILE A 2 -8.40 31.32 21.90
C ILE A 2 -9.33 32.48 21.50
N LEU A 3 -10.01 32.39 20.36
CA LEU A 3 -10.99 33.41 19.88
C LEU A 3 -12.18 33.59 20.81
N LEU A 4 -12.62 32.52 21.51
CA LEU A 4 -13.72 32.62 22.51
C LEU A 4 -13.37 33.48 23.71
N ALA A 5 -12.09 33.56 24.09
CA ALA A 5 -11.65 34.36 25.22
C ALA A 5 -11.69 35.88 24.97
N PHE A 6 -11.77 36.33 23.73
CA PHE A 6 -11.72 37.75 23.33
C PHE A 6 -13.05 38.28 22.79
N THR A 7 -14.09 37.46 22.66
CA THR A 7 -15.37 37.89 22.07
C THR A 7 -16.37 38.33 23.14
N HIS A 8 -16.93 39.53 22.94
CA HIS A 8 -18.04 40.09 23.78
C HIS A 8 -19.41 39.88 23.12
N ALA A 9 -19.47 39.34 21.92
CA ALA A 9 -20.74 39.14 21.20
C ALA A 9 -21.49 37.91 21.76
N ARG A 10 -22.74 38.12 22.19
CA ARG A 10 -23.59 37.11 22.84
C ARG A 10 -23.79 35.82 22.05
N TYR A 11 -23.74 35.85 20.71
CA TYR A 11 -24.03 34.71 19.83
C TYR A 11 -22.78 34.04 19.25
N TRP A 12 -21.61 34.68 19.32
CA TRP A 12 -20.37 34.18 18.73
C TRP A 12 -19.90 32.83 19.29
N PRO A 13 -20.00 32.56 20.61
CA PRO A 13 -19.67 31.25 21.16
C PRO A 13 -20.49 30.11 20.56
N TYR A 14 -21.79 30.32 20.36
CA TYR A 14 -22.68 29.27 19.81
C TYR A 14 -22.32 28.93 18.37
N LEU A 15 -21.95 29.93 17.56
CA LEU A 15 -21.52 29.74 16.19
C LEU A 15 -20.20 28.96 16.13
N MET A 16 -19.25 29.25 17.02
CA MET A 16 -17.99 28.53 17.13
C MET A 16 -18.21 27.07 17.57
N PHE A 17 -19.10 26.82 18.54
CA PHE A 17 -19.43 25.44 18.94
C PHE A 17 -20.11 24.66 17.83
N GLY A 18 -20.98 25.30 17.04
CA GLY A 18 -21.58 24.68 15.86
C GLY A 18 -20.53 24.28 14.82
N LEU A 19 -19.57 25.18 14.55
CA LEU A 19 -18.49 24.93 13.58
C LEU A 19 -17.57 23.78 14.05
N ILE A 20 -17.25 23.73 15.34
CA ILE A 20 -16.48 22.63 15.93
C ILE A 20 -17.25 21.30 15.83
N GLY A 21 -18.57 21.31 16.04
CA GLY A 21 -19.41 20.13 15.87
C GLY A 21 -19.39 19.58 14.45
N VAL A 22 -19.52 20.46 13.45
CA VAL A 22 -19.43 20.09 12.03
C VAL A 22 -18.04 19.54 11.69
N ALA A 23 -16.97 20.19 12.16
CA ALA A 23 -15.59 19.71 11.94
C ALA A 23 -15.36 18.30 12.52
N ASN A 24 -15.92 17.99 13.68
CA ASN A 24 -15.83 16.63 14.26
C ASN A 24 -16.50 15.55 13.41
N VAL A 25 -17.64 15.86 12.78
CA VAL A 25 -18.31 14.89 11.89
C VAL A 25 -17.45 14.57 10.66
N PHE A 26 -16.80 15.58 10.09
CA PHE A 26 -15.89 15.39 8.95
C PHE A 26 -14.63 14.61 9.34
N ASP A 27 -14.07 14.85 10.54
CA ASP A 27 -12.91 14.11 11.05
C ASP A 27 -13.25 12.63 11.21
N ASP A 28 -14.39 12.29 11.80
CA ASP A 28 -14.82 10.90 11.96
C ASP A 28 -15.02 10.19 10.61
N ALA A 29 -15.64 10.84 9.64
CA ALA A 29 -15.85 10.26 8.31
C ALA A 29 -14.53 10.07 7.54
N GLY A 30 -13.63 11.06 7.59
CA GLY A 30 -12.33 11.02 6.92
C GLY A 30 -11.41 9.94 7.47
N VAL A 31 -11.30 9.83 8.79
CA VAL A 31 -10.48 8.79 9.43
C VAL A 31 -11.02 7.39 9.15
N TYR A 32 -12.35 7.22 9.14
CA TYR A 32 -12.96 5.92 8.86
C TYR A 32 -12.64 5.44 7.44
N SER A 33 -12.77 6.31 6.44
CA SER A 33 -12.46 5.97 5.05
C SER A 33 -10.97 5.71 4.82
N ALA A 34 -10.09 6.47 5.45
CA ALA A 34 -8.64 6.27 5.36
C ALA A 34 -8.21 4.94 5.99
N LEU A 35 -8.75 4.58 7.16
CA LEU A 35 -8.45 3.31 7.82
C LEU A 35 -8.90 2.08 7.00
N GLN A 36 -10.04 2.18 6.30
CA GLN A 36 -10.53 1.10 5.44
C GLN A 36 -9.62 0.84 4.22
N GLN A 37 -8.90 1.84 3.75
CA GLN A 37 -7.99 1.72 2.61
C GLN A 37 -6.62 1.11 2.97
N VAL A 38 -6.19 1.28 4.22
CA VAL A 38 -4.82 0.95 4.64
C VAL A 38 -4.75 -0.32 5.50
N ILE A 39 -5.82 -0.65 6.26
CA ILE A 39 -5.79 -1.72 7.25
C ILE A 39 -6.62 -2.91 6.79
N PRO A 40 -6.07 -4.15 6.84
CA PRO A 40 -6.84 -5.36 6.58
C PRO A 40 -8.11 -5.44 7.44
N SER A 41 -9.21 -5.90 6.86
CA SER A 41 -10.54 -5.91 7.48
C SER A 41 -10.57 -6.55 8.89
N ARG A 42 -9.74 -7.55 9.14
CA ARG A 42 -9.59 -8.22 10.44
C ARG A 42 -9.00 -7.35 11.56
N LEU A 43 -8.29 -6.26 11.24
CA LEU A 43 -7.64 -5.38 12.20
C LEU A 43 -8.35 -4.03 12.35
N ILE A 44 -9.25 -3.67 11.45
CA ILE A 44 -10.00 -2.40 11.48
C ILE A 44 -10.73 -2.22 12.82
N GLY A 45 -11.41 -3.26 13.31
CA GLY A 45 -12.12 -3.22 14.59
C GLY A 45 -11.21 -2.89 15.78
N ARG A 46 -10.00 -3.45 15.82
CA ARG A 46 -9.02 -3.16 16.88
C ARG A 46 -8.49 -1.73 16.80
N ALA A 47 -8.17 -1.25 15.60
CA ALA A 47 -7.70 0.12 15.38
C ALA A 47 -8.76 1.16 15.80
N LEU A 48 -10.02 0.96 15.41
CA LEU A 48 -11.14 1.81 15.79
C LEU A 48 -11.43 1.78 17.29
N ALA A 49 -11.36 0.60 17.91
CA ALA A 49 -11.55 0.46 19.36
C ALA A 49 -10.44 1.20 20.13
N MET A 50 -9.18 1.09 19.70
CA MET A 50 -8.04 1.79 20.30
C MET A 50 -8.18 3.31 20.16
N ARG A 51 -8.53 3.81 18.96
CA ARG A 51 -8.83 5.24 18.73
C ARG A 51 -9.94 5.71 19.69
N ARG A 52 -11.04 4.96 19.81
CA ARG A 52 -12.16 5.32 20.66
C ARG A 52 -11.80 5.31 22.14
N ALA A 53 -10.98 4.37 22.59
CA ALA A 53 -10.48 4.32 23.96
C ALA A 53 -9.62 5.57 24.29
N VAL A 54 -8.72 5.97 23.39
CA VAL A 54 -7.90 7.17 23.56
C VAL A 54 -8.77 8.44 23.62
N LEU A 55 -9.80 8.56 22.77
CA LEU A 55 -10.74 9.68 22.80
C LEU A 55 -11.49 9.75 24.13
N LEU A 56 -12.02 8.63 24.63
CA LEU A 56 -12.77 8.58 25.89
C LEU A 56 -11.87 8.91 27.09
N LEU A 57 -10.62 8.40 27.11
CA LEU A 57 -9.64 8.75 28.13
C LEU A 57 -9.31 10.25 28.11
N SER A 58 -9.10 10.83 26.93
CA SER A 58 -8.83 12.26 26.78
C SER A 58 -10.00 13.12 27.26
N MET A 59 -11.24 12.71 26.96
CA MET A 59 -12.44 13.40 27.45
C MET A 59 -12.55 13.29 28.98
N GLY A 60 -12.30 12.11 29.56
CA GLY A 60 -12.33 11.90 31.01
C GLY A 60 -11.26 12.74 31.71
N LEU A 61 -10.03 12.73 31.24
CA LEU A 61 -8.94 13.55 31.78
C LEU A 61 -9.24 15.05 31.65
N GLY A 62 -9.76 15.47 30.49
CA GLY A 62 -10.15 16.87 30.25
C GLY A 62 -11.25 17.36 31.17
N SER A 63 -12.24 16.51 31.51
CA SER A 63 -13.32 16.87 32.41
C SER A 63 -12.86 17.10 33.86
N ILE A 64 -11.80 16.43 34.29
CA ILE A 64 -11.19 16.62 35.62
C ILE A 64 -10.23 17.82 35.59
N ALA A 65 -9.42 17.95 34.54
CA ALA A 65 -8.42 19.00 34.47
C ALA A 65 -9.01 20.40 34.24
N ALA A 66 -10.11 20.53 33.50
CA ALA A 66 -10.71 21.82 33.21
C ALA A 66 -11.15 22.63 34.45
N PRO A 67 -11.91 22.08 35.42
CA PRO A 67 -12.23 22.79 36.64
C PRO A 67 -11.01 23.24 37.44
N LEU A 68 -10.02 22.36 37.60
CA LEU A 68 -8.77 22.65 38.32
C LEU A 68 -7.98 23.81 37.69
N LEU A 69 -7.92 23.87 36.37
CA LEU A 69 -7.27 24.96 35.64
C LEU A 69 -8.03 26.27 35.76
N ILE A 70 -9.37 26.21 35.77
CA ILE A 70 -10.23 27.39 35.93
C ILE A 70 -10.10 27.96 37.33
N ASP A 71 -10.10 27.11 38.36
CA ASP A 71 -9.95 27.53 39.74
C ASP A 71 -8.58 28.13 40.05
N ALA A 72 -7.52 27.56 39.43
CA ALA A 72 -6.14 28.02 39.64
C ALA A 72 -5.82 29.33 38.92
N TRP A 73 -6.26 29.49 37.67
CA TRP A 73 -5.81 30.58 36.78
C TRP A 73 -6.95 31.40 36.19
N GLY A 74 -8.18 31.10 36.51
CA GLY A 74 -9.37 31.73 35.93
C GLY A 74 -9.71 31.22 34.53
N ALA A 75 -10.99 31.36 34.18
CA ALA A 75 -11.54 30.79 32.93
C ALA A 75 -10.84 31.32 31.66
N ARG A 76 -10.49 32.61 31.63
CA ARG A 76 -9.85 33.24 30.44
C ARG A 76 -8.44 32.69 30.20
N SER A 77 -7.64 32.57 31.25
CA SER A 77 -6.27 32.03 31.17
C SER A 77 -6.29 30.55 30.84
N ALA A 78 -7.21 29.76 31.40
CA ALA A 78 -7.38 28.35 31.12
C ALA A 78 -7.72 28.11 29.63
N LEU A 79 -8.60 28.91 29.02
CA LEU A 79 -8.94 28.83 27.59
C LEU A 79 -7.75 29.18 26.69
N ILE A 80 -6.98 30.22 27.04
CA ILE A 80 -5.81 30.62 26.26
C ILE A 80 -4.72 29.53 26.31
N THR A 81 -4.39 29.05 27.51
CA THR A 81 -3.34 28.03 27.70
C THR A 81 -3.69 26.73 26.99
N THR A 82 -4.94 26.26 27.08
CA THR A 82 -5.43 25.07 26.39
C THR A 82 -5.35 25.25 24.86
N GLY A 83 -5.74 26.42 24.35
CA GLY A 83 -5.67 26.74 22.92
C GLY A 83 -4.23 26.80 22.41
N VAL A 84 -3.31 27.42 23.14
CA VAL A 84 -1.88 27.47 22.80
C VAL A 84 -1.25 26.07 22.83
N LEU A 85 -1.56 25.27 23.86
CA LEU A 85 -1.08 23.90 24.00
C LEU A 85 -1.51 23.03 22.81
N LEU A 86 -2.78 23.15 22.41
CA LEU A 86 -3.31 22.40 21.27
C LEU A 86 -2.61 22.78 19.95
N VAL A 87 -2.41 24.07 19.70
CA VAL A 87 -1.66 24.55 18.52
C VAL A 87 -0.21 24.05 18.55
N ALA A 88 0.44 24.08 19.72
CA ALA A 88 1.81 23.58 19.87
C ALA A 88 1.92 22.07 19.60
N ILE A 89 0.96 21.26 20.10
CA ILE A 89 0.91 19.82 19.85
C ILE A 89 0.76 19.55 18.35
N VAL A 90 -0.18 20.24 17.68
CA VAL A 90 -0.39 20.10 16.24
C VAL A 90 0.87 20.49 15.47
N ALA A 91 1.49 21.64 15.79
CA ALA A 91 2.71 22.09 15.12
C ALA A 91 3.88 21.12 15.29
N LEU A 92 4.02 20.51 16.47
CA LEU A 92 5.05 19.50 16.76
C LEU A 92 4.76 18.15 16.06
N SER A 93 3.50 17.87 15.72
CA SER A 93 3.10 16.63 15.05
C SER A 93 3.28 16.70 13.53
N VAL A 94 3.24 17.89 12.93
CA VAL A 94 3.39 18.08 11.47
C VAL A 94 4.66 17.42 10.89
N PRO A 95 5.88 17.59 11.45
CA PRO A 95 7.07 16.97 10.89
C PRO A 95 7.05 15.43 10.97
N SER A 96 6.37 14.87 11.97
CA SER A 96 6.20 13.41 12.07
C SER A 96 5.24 12.88 10.99
N LEU A 97 4.21 13.64 10.64
CA LEU A 97 3.25 13.28 9.59
C LEU A 97 3.89 13.34 8.20
N THR A 98 4.74 14.33 7.92
CA THR A 98 5.45 14.42 6.64
C THR A 98 6.47 13.29 6.44
N ILE A 99 7.11 12.80 7.51
CA ILE A 99 8.02 11.65 7.44
C ILE A 99 7.24 10.36 7.13
N ILE A 100 6.04 10.21 7.67
CA ILE A 100 5.17 9.06 7.42
C ILE A 100 4.66 9.10 5.98
N ASP A 101 4.25 10.26 5.49
CA ASP A 101 3.75 10.45 4.13
C ASP A 101 4.83 10.13 3.07
N HIS A 102 6.09 10.54 3.30
CA HIS A 102 7.23 10.16 2.46
C HIS A 102 7.51 8.66 2.44
N ARG A 103 7.30 7.95 3.55
CA ARG A 103 7.48 6.49 3.60
C ARG A 103 6.34 5.72 2.91
N ILE A 104 5.14 6.30 2.86
CA ILE A 104 3.98 5.73 2.17
C ILE A 104 4.02 6.08 0.68
N SER A 105 4.64 7.21 0.30
CA SER A 105 4.67 7.70 -1.09
C SER A 105 5.75 7.07 -1.96
N GLU A 106 6.78 6.44 -1.39
CA GLU A 106 7.71 5.63 -2.20
C GLU A 106 7.14 4.23 -2.36
N PRO A 107 6.75 3.82 -3.58
CA PRO A 107 6.32 2.45 -3.82
C PRO A 107 7.46 1.53 -3.43
N GLY A 108 7.19 0.59 -2.51
CA GLY A 108 8.17 -0.41 -2.12
C GLY A 108 8.77 -1.08 -3.37
N PRO A 109 10.01 -1.60 -3.31
CA PRO A 109 10.70 -2.16 -4.48
C PRO A 109 9.85 -3.24 -5.19
N ASP A 110 9.06 -3.98 -4.45
CA ASP A 110 8.18 -5.03 -4.98
C ASP A 110 6.96 -4.43 -5.70
N LEU A 111 6.40 -3.32 -5.23
CA LEU A 111 5.34 -2.59 -5.91
C LEU A 111 5.83 -1.95 -7.21
N ALA A 112 7.04 -1.37 -7.18
CA ALA A 112 7.67 -0.80 -8.36
C ALA A 112 7.96 -1.88 -9.42
N LEU A 113 8.39 -3.07 -9.00
CA LEU A 113 8.64 -4.22 -9.87
C LEU A 113 7.35 -4.72 -10.54
N LEU A 114 6.26 -4.88 -9.79
CA LEU A 114 4.96 -5.27 -10.33
C LEU A 114 4.46 -4.29 -11.40
N ARG A 115 4.62 -2.99 -11.16
CA ARG A 115 4.19 -1.97 -12.13
C ARG A 115 4.99 -1.92 -13.43
N GLN A 116 6.19 -2.51 -13.47
CA GLN A 116 6.98 -2.66 -14.71
C GLN A 116 6.42 -3.75 -15.61
N VAL A 117 5.64 -4.69 -15.07
CA VAL A 117 5.02 -5.76 -15.86
C VAL A 117 3.79 -5.20 -16.58
N PRO A 118 3.73 -5.25 -17.92
CA PRO A 118 2.71 -4.57 -18.72
C PRO A 118 1.27 -4.89 -18.31
N PHE A 119 0.97 -6.15 -18.02
CA PHE A 119 -0.38 -6.59 -17.67
C PHE A 119 -0.75 -6.35 -16.20
N PHE A 120 0.16 -5.92 -15.33
CA PHE A 120 -0.17 -5.45 -13.98
C PHE A 120 -0.35 -3.93 -13.91
N GLY A 121 0.09 -3.18 -14.93
CA GLY A 121 -0.08 -1.73 -15.00
C GLY A 121 -1.53 -1.24 -14.90
N PRO A 122 -2.51 -1.87 -15.58
CA PRO A 122 -3.91 -1.47 -15.53
C PRO A 122 -4.64 -1.79 -14.21
N LEU A 123 -4.02 -2.59 -13.31
CA LEU A 123 -4.66 -2.99 -12.05
C LEU A 123 -4.83 -1.81 -11.09
N PRO A 124 -5.95 -1.77 -10.33
CA PRO A 124 -6.13 -0.83 -9.23
C PRO A 124 -4.99 -0.93 -8.21
N LEU A 125 -4.57 0.22 -7.66
CA LEU A 125 -3.45 0.29 -6.71
C LEU A 125 -3.59 -0.70 -5.55
N ALA A 126 -4.78 -0.78 -4.94
CA ALA A 126 -5.05 -1.68 -3.83
C ALA A 126 -4.82 -3.17 -4.18
N LEU A 127 -5.07 -3.58 -5.43
CA LEU A 127 -4.81 -4.95 -5.88
C LEU A 127 -3.31 -5.19 -6.10
N VAL A 128 -2.59 -4.21 -6.67
CA VAL A 128 -1.13 -4.30 -6.84
C VAL A 128 -0.41 -4.32 -5.48
N GLU A 129 -0.88 -3.55 -4.51
CA GLU A 129 -0.39 -3.58 -3.13
C GLU A 129 -0.64 -4.95 -2.47
N HIS A 130 -1.82 -5.52 -2.67
CA HIS A 130 -2.11 -6.87 -2.18
C HIS A 130 -1.17 -7.90 -2.82
N LEU A 131 -0.98 -7.88 -4.14
CA LEU A 131 -0.04 -8.76 -4.83
C LEU A 131 1.39 -8.60 -4.33
N ALA A 132 1.82 -7.37 -4.00
CA ALA A 132 3.14 -7.12 -3.44
C ALA A 132 3.35 -7.82 -2.09
N THR A 133 2.29 -8.02 -1.30
CA THR A 133 2.36 -8.77 -0.02
C THR A 133 2.42 -10.28 -0.21
N GLU A 134 1.93 -10.81 -1.34
CA GLU A 134 1.94 -12.24 -1.65
C GLU A 134 3.24 -12.67 -2.37
N LEU A 135 4.08 -11.73 -2.82
CA LEU A 135 5.32 -12.03 -3.50
C LEU A 135 6.28 -12.83 -2.64
N GLN A 136 6.73 -13.96 -3.18
CA GLN A 136 7.75 -14.80 -2.57
C GLN A 136 9.12 -14.51 -3.21
N SER A 137 10.17 -14.48 -2.39
CA SER A 137 11.55 -14.31 -2.86
C SER A 137 12.17 -15.67 -3.20
N ALA A 138 12.84 -15.75 -4.34
CA ALA A 138 13.65 -16.89 -4.74
C ALA A 138 15.00 -16.40 -5.25
N THR A 139 16.07 -17.13 -4.92
CA THR A 139 17.45 -16.82 -5.35
C THR A 139 18.02 -18.00 -6.11
N TYR A 140 18.74 -17.70 -7.18
CA TYR A 140 19.34 -18.71 -8.05
C TYR A 140 20.79 -18.33 -8.32
N GLU A 141 21.65 -19.34 -8.39
CA GLU A 141 23.07 -19.19 -8.74
C GLU A 141 23.26 -19.28 -10.26
N PRO A 142 24.37 -18.75 -10.78
CA PRO A 142 24.70 -18.86 -12.22
C PRO A 142 24.71 -20.33 -12.67
N GLY A 143 23.92 -20.62 -13.72
CA GLY A 143 23.76 -21.97 -14.25
C GLY A 143 22.52 -22.72 -13.76
N ASP A 144 21.85 -22.24 -12.71
CA ASP A 144 20.62 -22.87 -12.20
C ASP A 144 19.50 -22.81 -13.26
N VAL A 145 18.80 -23.93 -13.41
CA VAL A 145 17.60 -24.03 -14.23
C VAL A 145 16.40 -23.59 -13.40
N ILE A 146 15.84 -22.43 -13.72
CA ILE A 146 14.68 -21.86 -13.00
C ILE A 146 13.38 -22.50 -13.49
N ILE A 147 13.27 -22.66 -14.79
CA ILE A 147 12.15 -23.31 -15.49
C ILE A 147 12.73 -24.27 -16.52
N GLN A 148 12.15 -25.47 -16.62
CA GLN A 148 12.51 -26.45 -17.64
C GLN A 148 11.36 -26.63 -18.62
N ASP A 149 11.65 -26.65 -19.90
CA ASP A 149 10.70 -26.95 -20.97
C ASP A 149 9.96 -28.26 -20.76
N GLY A 150 8.66 -28.29 -21.03
CA GLY A 150 7.79 -29.46 -20.87
C GLY A 150 7.28 -29.70 -19.42
N GLN A 151 7.81 -29.03 -18.41
CA GLN A 151 7.31 -29.16 -17.03
C GLN A 151 5.98 -28.42 -16.80
N PRO A 152 5.17 -28.82 -15.79
CA PRO A 152 3.98 -28.06 -15.41
C PRO A 152 4.33 -26.65 -14.95
N GLY A 153 3.51 -25.66 -15.32
CA GLY A 153 3.66 -24.28 -14.87
C GLY A 153 2.88 -24.03 -13.58
N GLU A 154 3.57 -23.76 -12.46
CA GLU A 154 2.94 -23.49 -11.17
C GLU A 154 3.20 -22.08 -10.65
N ARG A 155 4.18 -21.36 -11.18
CA ARG A 155 4.60 -20.04 -10.72
C ARG A 155 4.87 -19.10 -11.87
N PHE A 156 4.60 -17.82 -11.60
CA PHE A 156 5.03 -16.67 -12.38
C PHE A 156 6.27 -16.07 -11.75
N TYR A 157 7.18 -15.52 -12.54
CA TYR A 157 8.47 -15.00 -12.10
C TYR A 157 8.70 -13.59 -12.62
N MET A 158 9.30 -12.72 -11.79
CA MET A 158 9.81 -11.40 -12.12
C MET A 158 11.25 -11.29 -11.65
N ILE A 159 12.15 -10.78 -12.47
CA ILE A 159 13.56 -10.61 -12.12
C ILE A 159 13.73 -9.32 -11.33
N ALA A 160 14.01 -9.42 -10.03
CA ALA A 160 14.31 -8.28 -9.17
C ALA A 160 15.77 -7.82 -9.32
N ALA A 161 16.70 -8.77 -9.55
CA ALA A 161 18.10 -8.48 -9.84
C ALA A 161 18.74 -9.66 -10.59
N GLY A 162 19.77 -9.38 -11.39
CA GLY A 162 20.49 -10.40 -12.15
C GLY A 162 19.99 -10.54 -13.59
N ARG A 163 20.41 -11.61 -14.25
CA ARG A 163 20.09 -11.91 -15.64
C ARG A 163 19.79 -13.39 -15.84
N ALA A 164 18.87 -13.69 -16.74
CA ALA A 164 18.53 -15.04 -17.18
C ALA A 164 18.53 -15.13 -18.71
N ARG A 165 18.66 -16.34 -19.24
CA ARG A 165 18.47 -16.63 -20.66
C ARG A 165 17.34 -17.63 -20.85
N VAL A 166 16.61 -17.44 -21.93
CA VAL A 166 15.55 -18.35 -22.39
C VAL A 166 16.10 -19.20 -23.49
N CYS A 167 15.98 -20.51 -23.38
CA CYS A 167 16.44 -21.48 -24.36
C CYS A 167 15.31 -22.42 -24.78
N LYS A 168 15.26 -22.79 -26.05
CA LYS A 168 14.36 -23.81 -26.60
C LYS A 168 15.12 -24.68 -27.61
N ASP A 169 14.95 -25.98 -27.53
CA ASP A 169 15.64 -26.94 -28.40
C ASP A 169 17.17 -26.72 -28.46
N GLY A 170 17.76 -26.32 -27.32
CA GLY A 170 19.20 -26.07 -27.20
C GLY A 170 19.67 -24.71 -27.78
N LYS A 171 18.77 -23.90 -28.34
CA LYS A 171 19.09 -22.56 -28.88
C LYS A 171 18.66 -21.49 -27.85
N GLU A 172 19.53 -20.50 -27.68
CA GLU A 172 19.18 -19.29 -26.92
C GLU A 172 18.24 -18.42 -27.77
N LEU A 173 17.03 -18.15 -27.24
CA LEU A 173 16.04 -17.28 -27.87
C LEU A 173 16.26 -15.83 -27.50
N ARG A 174 16.44 -15.54 -26.17
CA ARG A 174 16.64 -14.19 -25.65
C ARG A 174 17.28 -14.21 -24.26
N GLN A 175 17.84 -13.06 -23.88
CA GLN A 175 18.24 -12.77 -22.52
C GLN A 175 17.23 -11.84 -21.86
N MET A 176 17.12 -11.95 -20.55
CA MET A 176 16.23 -11.16 -19.71
C MET A 176 17.02 -10.57 -18.55
N GLY A 177 16.64 -9.35 -18.14
CA GLY A 177 17.22 -8.62 -17.02
C GLY A 177 16.19 -8.17 -15.97
N THR A 178 16.67 -7.32 -15.06
CA THR A 178 15.84 -6.74 -13.99
C THR A 178 14.61 -6.03 -14.57
N GLY A 179 13.44 -6.27 -13.97
CA GLY A 179 12.14 -5.72 -14.41
C GLY A 179 11.41 -6.61 -15.40
N GLU A 180 12.08 -7.59 -16.01
CA GLU A 180 11.43 -8.52 -16.93
C GLU A 180 10.79 -9.70 -16.20
N SER A 181 9.80 -10.30 -16.84
CA SER A 181 9.01 -11.40 -16.29
C SER A 181 8.95 -12.60 -17.24
N PHE A 182 8.69 -13.78 -16.67
CA PHE A 182 8.58 -15.01 -17.44
C PHE A 182 7.71 -16.07 -16.75
N GLY A 183 7.28 -17.06 -17.51
CA GLY A 183 6.47 -18.18 -17.02
C GLY A 183 4.96 -17.95 -17.13
N GLU A 184 4.52 -16.82 -17.64
CA GLU A 184 3.09 -16.46 -17.83
C GLU A 184 2.39 -17.33 -18.88
N ILE A 185 3.10 -17.74 -19.95
CA ILE A 185 2.50 -18.51 -21.07
C ILE A 185 1.87 -19.80 -20.56
N ALA A 186 2.63 -20.57 -19.77
CA ALA A 186 2.17 -21.84 -19.22
C ALA A 186 0.96 -21.68 -18.30
N LEU A 187 0.87 -20.56 -17.58
CA LEU A 187 -0.22 -20.27 -16.65
C LEU A 187 -1.49 -19.84 -17.39
N LEU A 188 -1.37 -18.91 -18.35
CA LEU A 188 -2.49 -18.34 -19.09
C LEU A 188 -3.08 -19.32 -20.12
N ARG A 189 -2.22 -20.04 -20.84
CA ARG A 189 -2.64 -20.99 -21.88
C ARG A 189 -2.92 -22.41 -21.33
N GLN A 190 -2.65 -22.65 -20.06
CA GLN A 190 -2.80 -23.96 -19.40
C GLN A 190 -2.02 -25.08 -20.14
N VAL A 191 -0.83 -24.76 -20.59
CA VAL A 191 0.08 -25.67 -21.28
C VAL A 191 1.34 -25.91 -20.42
N PRO A 192 2.11 -26.97 -20.69
CA PRO A 192 3.45 -27.12 -20.12
C PRO A 192 4.36 -25.91 -20.42
N ARG A 193 5.45 -25.77 -19.68
CA ARG A 193 6.49 -24.76 -19.96
C ARG A 193 6.96 -24.87 -21.40
N THR A 194 7.01 -23.73 -22.08
CA THR A 194 7.31 -23.66 -23.52
C THR A 194 8.79 -23.40 -23.82
N ALA A 195 9.60 -23.19 -22.79
CA ALA A 195 11.04 -22.98 -22.89
C ALA A 195 11.72 -23.22 -21.55
N THR A 196 13.04 -23.42 -21.58
CA THR A 196 13.91 -23.50 -20.41
C THR A 196 14.47 -22.12 -20.09
N VAL A 197 14.44 -21.73 -18.81
CA VAL A 197 15.02 -20.47 -18.31
C VAL A 197 16.16 -20.78 -17.36
N ILE A 198 17.34 -20.22 -17.63
CA ILE A 198 18.60 -20.50 -16.91
C ILE A 198 19.15 -19.17 -16.37
N ALA A 199 19.56 -19.16 -15.12
CA ALA A 199 20.23 -18.01 -14.51
C ALA A 199 21.64 -17.83 -15.14
N MET A 200 21.94 -16.60 -15.57
CA MET A 200 23.26 -16.23 -16.13
C MET A 200 24.18 -15.60 -15.10
N SER A 201 23.61 -15.04 -14.05
CA SER A 201 24.32 -14.44 -12.90
C SER A 201 23.59 -14.86 -11.61
N SER A 202 24.12 -14.51 -10.43
CA SER A 202 23.29 -14.56 -9.22
C SER A 202 22.01 -13.76 -9.49
N LEU A 203 20.85 -14.42 -9.36
CA LEU A 203 19.56 -13.90 -9.77
C LEU A 203 18.60 -13.91 -8.59
N GLN A 204 17.99 -12.77 -8.33
CA GLN A 204 16.90 -12.64 -7.36
C GLN A 204 15.58 -12.50 -8.13
N ALA A 205 14.66 -13.41 -7.90
CA ALA A 205 13.32 -13.37 -8.46
C ALA A 205 12.26 -13.10 -7.40
N ARG A 206 11.20 -12.44 -7.80
CA ARG A 206 9.92 -12.40 -7.11
C ARG A 206 8.95 -13.32 -7.83
N THR A 207 8.22 -14.12 -7.08
CA THR A 207 7.32 -15.13 -7.65
C THR A 207 5.91 -15.00 -7.11
N LEU A 208 4.92 -15.28 -7.96
CA LEU A 208 3.53 -15.49 -7.59
C LEU A 208 3.15 -16.94 -7.87
N THR A 209 2.29 -17.50 -7.07
CA THR A 209 1.67 -18.79 -7.38
C THR A 209 0.76 -18.68 -8.59
N ARG A 210 0.40 -19.80 -9.20
CA ARG A 210 -0.57 -19.86 -10.31
C ARG A 210 -1.90 -19.20 -9.94
N GLU A 211 -2.39 -19.46 -8.74
CA GLU A 211 -3.69 -18.96 -8.27
C GLU A 211 -3.68 -17.44 -8.11
N GLU A 212 -2.68 -16.88 -7.44
CA GLU A 212 -2.51 -15.45 -7.24
C GLU A 212 -2.36 -14.71 -8.58
N PHE A 213 -1.51 -15.24 -9.47
CA PHE A 213 -1.27 -14.68 -10.78
C PHE A 213 -2.56 -14.67 -11.62
N LEU A 214 -3.26 -15.80 -11.74
CA LEU A 214 -4.48 -15.90 -12.51
C LEU A 214 -5.60 -15.03 -11.94
N ALA A 215 -5.79 -15.01 -10.62
CA ALA A 215 -6.78 -14.15 -9.98
C ALA A 215 -6.56 -12.66 -10.31
N ALA A 216 -5.30 -12.21 -10.32
CA ALA A 216 -4.96 -10.84 -10.66
C ALA A 216 -5.23 -10.50 -12.14
N VAL A 217 -4.79 -11.36 -13.05
CA VAL A 217 -4.86 -11.09 -14.49
C VAL A 217 -6.27 -11.30 -15.03
N THR A 218 -6.94 -12.42 -14.68
CA THR A 218 -8.28 -12.73 -15.23
C THR A 218 -9.40 -11.96 -14.55
N GLY A 219 -9.17 -11.43 -13.35
CA GLY A 219 -10.13 -10.60 -12.62
C GLY A 219 -10.31 -9.18 -13.18
N ASN A 220 -9.44 -8.75 -14.13
CA ASN A 220 -9.49 -7.43 -14.73
C ASN A 220 -9.35 -7.55 -16.27
N ALA A 221 -10.33 -7.02 -17.01
CA ALA A 221 -10.39 -7.15 -18.47
C ALA A 221 -9.15 -6.53 -19.17
N ALA A 222 -8.71 -5.35 -18.76
CA ALA A 222 -7.55 -4.69 -19.34
C ALA A 222 -6.24 -5.45 -19.07
N SER A 223 -6.13 -6.08 -17.90
CA SER A 223 -4.98 -6.93 -17.54
C SER A 223 -4.97 -8.23 -18.35
N ALA A 224 -6.14 -8.83 -18.56
CA ALA A 224 -6.29 -10.04 -19.36
C ALA A 224 -5.91 -9.77 -20.84
N GLU A 225 -6.36 -8.66 -21.40
CA GLU A 225 -6.02 -8.23 -22.77
C GLU A 225 -4.53 -7.98 -22.92
N GLY A 226 -3.91 -7.22 -22.01
CA GLY A 226 -2.47 -6.97 -22.02
C GLY A 226 -1.63 -8.24 -21.83
N ALA A 227 -2.11 -9.21 -21.04
CA ALA A 227 -1.44 -10.49 -20.89
C ALA A 227 -1.51 -11.33 -22.16
N ASP A 228 -2.63 -11.32 -22.86
CA ASP A 228 -2.82 -12.04 -24.12
C ASP A 228 -1.93 -11.46 -25.24
N GLU A 229 -1.78 -10.14 -25.28
CA GLU A 229 -0.87 -9.45 -26.20
C GLU A 229 0.59 -9.85 -25.97
N VAL A 230 1.05 -9.84 -24.71
CA VAL A 230 2.41 -10.25 -24.35
C VAL A 230 2.67 -11.71 -24.70
N VAL A 231 1.71 -12.59 -24.42
CA VAL A 231 1.83 -14.03 -24.74
C VAL A 231 1.92 -14.25 -26.24
N SER A 232 1.07 -13.58 -27.02
CA SER A 232 1.04 -13.72 -28.49
C SER A 232 2.37 -13.25 -29.09
N ALA A 233 2.87 -12.09 -28.70
CA ALA A 233 4.16 -11.58 -29.16
C ALA A 233 5.34 -12.52 -28.82
N ARG A 234 5.31 -13.17 -27.65
CA ARG A 234 6.37 -14.11 -27.23
C ARG A 234 6.31 -15.45 -27.98
N LEU A 235 5.11 -15.90 -28.33
CA LEU A 235 4.94 -17.14 -29.13
C LEU A 235 5.35 -16.94 -30.62
N GLU A 236 5.19 -15.74 -31.17
CA GLU A 236 5.63 -15.41 -32.52
C GLU A 236 7.16 -15.26 -32.62
N ALA A 237 7.83 -14.89 -31.54
CA ALA A 237 9.27 -14.67 -31.49
C ALA A 237 10.09 -15.95 -31.20
N GLY A 238 9.48 -17.08 -30.87
CA GLY A 238 10.14 -18.34 -30.48
C GLY A 238 9.75 -19.53 -31.31
#